data_9ff88af69296932b3b985f41ee3fbf44
#
_entry.id   9ff88af69296932b3b985f41ee3fbf44
#
_cell.length_a   1.000
_cell.length_b   1.000
_cell.length_c   1.000
_cell.angle_alpha   90.00
_cell.angle_beta   90.00
_cell.angle_gamma   90.00
#
_symmetry.space_group_name_H-M   'P 1'
#
loop_
_entity.id
_entity.type
_entity.pdbx_description
1 polymer ?
#
loop_
_entity_poly.entity_id
_entity_poly.type
_entity_poly.pdbx_seq_one_letter_code
_entity_poly.pdbx_strand_id
1 'polypeptide(L)'
;MLNRVREMWQQRRNRESLYSTAAYWDSKAETLKGKAVSMWPNNHLNALYEREAEAVIRRFLGDVRGRSILDLGCGTGRMSRWFAAQGARVVGVDFSAGALAIAKGESVGDNPSYRLGSIFELADENAYDIVFAWGVVTTACREESQVLDALVRIRRSLRDGGKLLLTEPIHKGFLHRVLDMDLRSFLGVMRKAGFDLTATAPMHFWPARLTLSYVQWPAWLTRPVYWIGQGAMRLPGLSRLGDYWAIVATPAATRAT
;
A
#
# COMPACT_ATOMS: atom_id res chain seq x y z
N MET A 1 -25.00 -17.03 -2.77
CA MET A 1 -24.71 -16.05 -1.69
C MET A 1 -24.00 -16.71 -0.50
N LEU A 2 -24.54 -17.77 0.09
CA LEU A 2 -23.96 -18.49 1.24
C LEU A 2 -22.56 -19.05 0.98
N ASN A 3 -22.26 -19.59 -0.19
CA ASN A 3 -20.91 -20.10 -0.53
C ASN A 3 -19.87 -18.97 -0.56
N ARG A 4 -20.19 -17.80 -1.09
CA ARG A 4 -19.29 -16.63 -1.07
C ARG A 4 -19.01 -16.11 0.34
N VAL A 5 -20.02 -16.13 1.21
CA VAL A 5 -19.83 -15.75 2.62
C VAL A 5 -18.93 -16.77 3.32
N ARG A 6 -19.08 -18.05 3.04
CA ARG A 6 -18.24 -19.13 3.60
C ARG A 6 -16.79 -19.02 3.10
N GLU A 7 -16.59 -18.78 1.83
CA GLU A 7 -15.26 -18.51 1.23
C GLU A 7 -14.60 -17.28 1.86
N MET A 8 -15.36 -16.22 2.04
CA MET A 8 -14.89 -14.99 2.71
C MET A 8 -14.43 -15.26 4.15
N TRP A 9 -15.17 -16.08 4.92
CA TRP A 9 -14.79 -16.47 6.27
C TRP A 9 -13.58 -17.39 6.29
N GLN A 10 -13.44 -18.31 5.34
CA GLN A 10 -12.26 -19.16 5.18
C GLN A 10 -11.02 -18.35 4.80
N GLN A 11 -11.12 -17.46 3.82
CA GLN A 11 -10.04 -16.55 3.46
C GLN A 11 -9.62 -15.67 4.65
N ARG A 12 -10.60 -15.22 5.46
CA ARG A 12 -10.31 -14.42 6.64
C ARG A 12 -9.60 -15.21 7.74
N ARG A 13 -9.89 -16.49 7.91
CA ARG A 13 -9.18 -17.38 8.86
C ARG A 13 -7.74 -17.65 8.42
N ASN A 14 -7.51 -17.77 7.12
CA ASN A 14 -6.21 -18.15 6.54
C ASN A 14 -5.43 -16.93 5.99
N ARG A 15 -5.89 -15.71 6.24
CA ARG A 15 -5.32 -14.48 5.64
C ARG A 15 -3.83 -14.31 5.88
N GLU A 16 -3.35 -14.65 7.07
CA GLU A 16 -1.94 -14.53 7.45
C GLU A 16 -1.02 -15.43 6.61
N SER A 17 -1.50 -16.62 6.28
CA SER A 17 -0.76 -17.56 5.43
C SER A 17 -0.94 -17.27 3.93
N LEU A 18 -2.02 -16.60 3.55
CA LEU A 18 -2.33 -16.30 2.15
C LEU A 18 -1.63 -15.03 1.66
N TYR A 19 -1.86 -13.90 2.34
CA TYR A 19 -1.40 -12.61 1.84
C TYR A 19 0.12 -12.43 1.84
N SER A 20 0.83 -13.19 2.67
CA SER A 20 2.30 -13.16 2.74
C SER A 20 2.99 -14.08 1.73
N THR A 21 2.26 -14.73 0.80
CA THR A 21 2.81 -15.67 -0.17
C THR A 21 2.66 -15.19 -1.61
N ALA A 22 3.71 -15.39 -2.43
CA ALA A 22 3.66 -15.08 -3.87
C ALA A 22 2.57 -15.90 -4.58
N ALA A 23 2.41 -17.19 -4.23
CA ALA A 23 1.44 -18.08 -4.84
C ALA A 23 0.00 -17.56 -4.77
N TYR A 24 -0.38 -16.88 -3.68
CA TYR A 24 -1.72 -16.28 -3.57
C TYR A 24 -1.90 -15.15 -4.60
N TRP A 25 -0.90 -14.28 -4.75
CA TRP A 25 -0.98 -13.15 -5.67
C TRP A 25 -0.84 -13.57 -7.13
N ASP A 26 -0.02 -14.60 -7.40
CA ASP A 26 0.08 -15.23 -8.72
C ASP A 26 -1.27 -15.83 -9.14
N SER A 27 -1.93 -16.60 -8.26
CA SER A 27 -3.27 -17.13 -8.51
C SER A 27 -4.32 -16.02 -8.74
N LYS A 28 -4.22 -14.89 -8.03
CA LYS A 28 -5.08 -13.73 -8.31
C LYS A 28 -4.80 -13.11 -9.68
N ALA A 29 -3.54 -13.03 -10.08
CA ALA A 29 -3.15 -12.53 -11.40
C ALA A 29 -3.68 -13.41 -12.53
N GLU A 30 -3.74 -14.73 -12.34
CA GLU A 30 -4.28 -15.67 -13.30
C GLU A 30 -5.82 -15.64 -13.40
N THR A 31 -6.50 -15.50 -12.26
CA THR A 31 -7.95 -15.70 -12.17
C THR A 31 -8.76 -14.42 -12.29
N LEU A 32 -8.19 -13.27 -11.93
CA LEU A 32 -8.87 -11.98 -11.94
C LEU A 32 -8.34 -11.09 -13.07
N LYS A 33 -9.14 -10.11 -13.48
CA LYS A 33 -8.78 -9.15 -14.53
C LYS A 33 -8.86 -7.72 -14.02
N GLY A 34 -8.03 -6.85 -14.61
CA GLY A 34 -8.03 -5.43 -14.32
C GLY A 34 -7.72 -5.13 -12.85
N LYS A 35 -8.42 -4.16 -12.29
CA LYS A 35 -8.16 -3.68 -10.92
C LYS A 35 -8.45 -4.70 -9.82
N ALA A 36 -9.28 -5.72 -10.09
CA ALA A 36 -9.60 -6.76 -9.12
C ALA A 36 -8.40 -7.63 -8.72
N VAL A 37 -7.35 -7.68 -9.52
CA VAL A 37 -6.09 -8.40 -9.20
C VAL A 37 -5.45 -7.84 -7.94
N SER A 38 -5.35 -6.51 -7.83
CA SER A 38 -4.67 -5.82 -6.71
C SER A 38 -5.61 -5.04 -5.78
N MET A 39 -6.90 -4.97 -6.10
CA MET A 39 -7.91 -4.21 -5.35
C MET A 39 -9.15 -5.07 -5.05
N TRP A 40 -10.33 -4.45 -5.06
CA TRP A 40 -11.59 -5.08 -4.70
C TRP A 40 -12.47 -5.37 -5.92
N PRO A 41 -13.48 -6.26 -5.82
CA PRO A 41 -14.46 -6.46 -6.89
C PRO A 41 -15.25 -5.22 -7.29
N ASN A 42 -15.49 -4.26 -6.38
CA ASN A 42 -16.24 -3.04 -6.70
C ASN A 42 -15.39 -2.01 -7.45
N ASN A 43 -15.56 -1.94 -8.77
CA ASN A 43 -14.82 -1.01 -9.62
C ASN A 43 -15.09 0.47 -9.32
N HIS A 44 -16.33 0.81 -8.88
CA HIS A 44 -16.66 2.19 -8.52
C HIS A 44 -15.93 2.63 -7.24
N LEU A 45 -15.82 1.73 -6.26
CA LEU A 45 -15.07 1.98 -5.04
C LEU A 45 -13.57 2.07 -5.32
N ASN A 46 -13.05 1.17 -6.16
CA ASN A 46 -11.64 1.19 -6.57
C ASN A 46 -11.25 2.53 -7.21
N ALA A 47 -12.11 3.06 -8.11
CA ALA A 47 -11.85 4.35 -8.74
C ALA A 47 -11.84 5.51 -7.74
N LEU A 48 -12.64 5.46 -6.66
CA LEU A 48 -12.62 6.45 -5.59
C LEU A 48 -11.36 6.33 -4.73
N TYR A 49 -10.96 5.12 -4.40
CA TYR A 49 -9.72 4.85 -3.64
C TYR A 49 -8.47 5.25 -4.41
N GLU A 50 -8.44 5.06 -5.73
CA GLU A 50 -7.35 5.56 -6.57
C GLU A 50 -7.23 7.07 -6.50
N ARG A 51 -8.35 7.79 -6.68
CA ARG A 51 -8.36 9.27 -6.58
C ARG A 51 -7.92 9.76 -5.20
N GLU A 52 -8.35 9.06 -4.14
CA GLU A 52 -7.92 9.35 -2.78
C GLU A 52 -6.41 9.17 -2.63
N ALA A 53 -5.84 8.06 -3.14
CA ALA A 53 -4.42 7.80 -3.11
C ALA A 53 -3.63 8.86 -3.90
N GLU A 54 -4.07 9.19 -5.12
CA GLU A 54 -3.45 10.25 -5.92
C GLU A 54 -3.47 11.59 -5.19
N ALA A 55 -4.59 11.95 -4.55
CA ALA A 55 -4.69 13.18 -3.77
C ALA A 55 -3.73 13.19 -2.57
N VAL A 56 -3.60 12.06 -1.87
CA VAL A 56 -2.67 11.87 -0.75
C VAL A 56 -1.21 11.97 -1.24
N ILE A 57 -0.89 11.32 -2.36
CA ILE A 57 0.46 11.37 -2.95
C ILE A 57 0.81 12.82 -3.32
N ARG A 58 -0.06 13.51 -4.08
CA ARG A 58 0.17 14.92 -4.46
C ARG A 58 0.33 15.83 -3.24
N ARG A 59 -0.48 15.61 -2.20
CA ARG A 59 -0.42 16.40 -0.96
C ARG A 59 0.92 16.24 -0.23
N PHE A 60 1.44 15.02 -0.14
CA PHE A 60 2.60 14.71 0.70
C PHE A 60 3.93 14.67 -0.05
N LEU A 61 3.93 14.23 -1.28
CA LEU A 61 5.15 14.16 -2.08
C LEU A 61 5.38 15.40 -2.95
N GLY A 62 4.30 16.12 -3.32
CA GLY A 62 4.37 17.28 -4.21
C GLY A 62 4.70 16.88 -5.64
N ASP A 63 5.53 17.68 -6.32
CA ASP A 63 5.99 17.40 -7.68
C ASP A 63 7.05 16.27 -7.64
N VAL A 64 6.78 15.20 -8.39
CA VAL A 64 7.64 14.01 -8.48
C VAL A 64 8.44 13.96 -9.79
N ARG A 65 8.34 14.97 -10.65
CA ARG A 65 9.02 15.04 -11.94
C ARG A 65 10.54 14.94 -11.75
N GLY A 66 11.15 14.05 -12.52
CA GLY A 66 12.59 13.78 -12.46
C GLY A 66 13.07 13.02 -11.23
N ARG A 67 12.18 12.75 -10.24
CA ARG A 67 12.53 11.98 -9.05
C ARG A 67 12.71 10.50 -9.37
N SER A 68 13.62 9.87 -8.64
CA SER A 68 13.82 8.42 -8.65
C SER A 68 12.90 7.80 -7.59
N ILE A 69 11.97 6.95 -8.01
CA ILE A 69 10.95 6.35 -7.14
C ILE A 69 11.06 4.83 -7.14
N LEU A 70 11.10 4.23 -5.95
CA LEU A 70 10.84 2.82 -5.74
C LEU A 70 9.37 2.63 -5.39
N ASP A 71 8.62 1.92 -6.24
CA ASP A 71 7.26 1.43 -5.96
C ASP A 71 7.39 0.00 -5.43
N LEU A 72 7.43 -0.13 -4.10
CA LEU A 72 7.66 -1.40 -3.40
C LEU A 72 6.33 -2.12 -3.21
N GLY A 73 6.26 -3.40 -3.65
CA GLY A 73 5.02 -4.15 -3.75
C GLY A 73 4.11 -3.57 -4.84
N CYS A 74 4.68 -3.30 -6.02
CA CYS A 74 4.01 -2.58 -7.11
C CYS A 74 2.81 -3.34 -7.72
N GLY A 75 2.69 -4.64 -7.46
CA GLY A 75 1.63 -5.49 -8.00
C GLY A 75 1.58 -5.43 -9.53
N THR A 76 0.43 -5.11 -10.09
CA THR A 76 0.22 -4.95 -11.54
C THR A 76 0.75 -3.61 -12.11
N GLY A 77 1.58 -2.89 -11.36
CA GLY A 77 2.28 -1.68 -11.82
C GLY A 77 1.40 -0.43 -11.95
N ARG A 78 0.21 -0.42 -11.38
CA ARG A 78 -0.75 0.68 -11.50
C ARG A 78 -0.18 2.01 -11.00
N MET A 79 0.40 2.03 -9.80
CA MET A 79 1.01 3.24 -9.25
C MET A 79 2.35 3.56 -9.90
N SER A 80 3.12 2.54 -10.29
CA SER A 80 4.35 2.73 -11.06
C SER A 80 4.09 3.50 -12.36
N ARG A 81 3.07 3.08 -13.14
CA ARG A 81 2.67 3.80 -14.37
C ARG A 81 2.15 5.20 -14.07
N TRP A 82 1.40 5.37 -12.98
CA TRP A 82 0.92 6.70 -12.59
C TRP A 82 2.08 7.65 -12.27
N PHE A 83 3.07 7.22 -11.49
CA PHE A 83 4.26 8.02 -11.19
C PHE A 83 5.10 8.33 -12.45
N ALA A 84 5.27 7.34 -13.33
CA ALA A 84 5.98 7.53 -14.59
C ALA A 84 5.27 8.56 -15.48
N ALA A 85 3.94 8.54 -15.54
CA ALA A 85 3.13 9.54 -16.24
C ALA A 85 3.24 10.96 -15.64
N GLN A 86 3.62 11.09 -14.35
CA GLN A 86 3.96 12.37 -13.71
C GLN A 86 5.43 12.78 -13.97
N GLY A 87 6.18 12.04 -14.76
CA GLY A 87 7.57 12.34 -15.13
C GLY A 87 8.63 11.84 -14.15
N ALA A 88 8.27 10.94 -13.24
CA ALA A 88 9.25 10.27 -12.35
C ALA A 88 9.96 9.12 -13.08
N ARG A 89 11.17 8.77 -12.64
CA ARG A 89 11.86 7.53 -12.99
C ARG A 89 11.49 6.47 -11.96
N VAL A 90 10.83 5.38 -12.40
CA VAL A 90 10.21 4.42 -11.49
C VAL A 90 10.78 3.03 -11.64
N VAL A 91 11.13 2.42 -10.51
CA VAL A 91 11.42 1.00 -10.39
C VAL A 91 10.32 0.36 -9.56
N GLY A 92 9.53 -0.52 -10.15
CA GLY A 92 8.55 -1.33 -9.45
C GLY A 92 9.18 -2.65 -9.00
N VAL A 93 8.99 -3.00 -7.73
CA VAL A 93 9.44 -4.28 -7.16
C VAL A 93 8.26 -5.02 -6.59
N ASP A 94 8.09 -6.28 -6.98
CA ASP A 94 7.07 -7.17 -6.41
C ASP A 94 7.60 -8.60 -6.33
N PHE A 95 7.08 -9.39 -5.42
CA PHE A 95 7.48 -10.79 -5.25
C PHE A 95 6.60 -11.77 -6.06
N SER A 96 5.49 -11.29 -6.66
CA SER A 96 4.62 -12.04 -7.56
C SER A 96 5.07 -11.89 -9.00
N ALA A 97 5.54 -12.98 -9.60
CA ALA A 97 5.92 -13.00 -11.01
C ALA A 97 4.70 -12.79 -11.92
N GLY A 98 3.53 -13.32 -11.54
CA GLY A 98 2.28 -13.15 -12.27
C GLY A 98 1.81 -11.69 -12.29
N ALA A 99 1.87 -11.00 -11.15
CA ALA A 99 1.54 -9.57 -11.10
C ALA A 99 2.49 -8.73 -11.94
N LEU A 100 3.81 -9.03 -11.89
CA LEU A 100 4.81 -8.34 -12.70
C LEU A 100 4.67 -8.60 -14.20
N ALA A 101 4.22 -9.78 -14.60
CA ALA A 101 3.92 -10.05 -16.01
C ALA A 101 2.82 -9.11 -16.53
N ILE A 102 1.76 -8.89 -15.74
CA ILE A 102 0.71 -7.91 -16.06
C ILE A 102 1.30 -6.49 -16.09
N ALA A 103 2.09 -6.12 -15.07
CA ALA A 103 2.69 -4.80 -14.98
C ALA A 103 3.52 -4.45 -16.22
N LYS A 104 4.36 -5.38 -16.65
CA LYS A 104 5.17 -5.24 -17.88
C LYS A 104 4.32 -5.17 -19.13
N GLY A 105 3.29 -6.02 -19.26
CA GLY A 105 2.39 -6.05 -20.41
C GLY A 105 1.53 -4.80 -20.58
N GLU A 106 1.20 -4.13 -19.47
CA GLU A 106 0.41 -2.90 -19.49
C GLU A 106 1.26 -1.61 -19.55
N SER A 107 2.58 -1.71 -19.48
CA SER A 107 3.48 -0.55 -19.53
C SER A 107 3.99 -0.31 -20.95
N VAL A 108 4.21 0.95 -21.29
CA VAL A 108 4.75 1.38 -22.58
C VAL A 108 6.13 1.99 -22.37
N GLY A 109 7.12 1.54 -23.14
CA GLY A 109 8.50 2.01 -23.04
C GLY A 109 9.24 1.42 -21.83
N ASP A 110 10.39 2.01 -21.49
CA ASP A 110 11.31 1.51 -20.47
C ASP A 110 11.06 2.09 -19.07
N ASN A 111 10.11 2.98 -18.93
CA ASN A 111 9.74 3.60 -17.65
C ASN A 111 8.23 3.55 -17.45
N PRO A 112 7.74 2.84 -16.43
CA PRO A 112 8.48 2.19 -15.32
C PRO A 112 9.19 0.90 -15.71
N SER A 113 10.30 0.59 -15.04
CA SER A 113 10.96 -0.71 -15.08
C SER A 113 10.49 -1.59 -13.91
N TYR A 114 10.58 -2.94 -14.06
CA TYR A 114 10.06 -3.87 -13.06
C TYR A 114 11.06 -4.96 -12.73
N ARG A 115 11.18 -5.29 -11.44
CA ARG A 115 12.09 -6.28 -10.89
C ARG A 115 11.37 -7.23 -9.93
N LEU A 116 11.59 -8.53 -10.06
CA LEU A 116 11.15 -9.53 -9.08
C LEU A 116 12.00 -9.40 -7.82
N GLY A 117 11.38 -9.35 -6.66
CA GLY A 117 12.08 -9.27 -5.38
C GLY A 117 11.13 -9.11 -4.21
N SER A 118 11.63 -9.43 -3.03
CA SER A 118 10.93 -9.29 -1.76
C SER A 118 11.39 -8.04 -1.01
N ILE A 119 10.50 -7.49 -0.17
CA ILE A 119 10.83 -6.42 0.77
C ILE A 119 12.00 -6.82 1.70
N PHE A 120 12.14 -8.11 2.01
CA PHE A 120 13.21 -8.66 2.85
C PHE A 120 14.53 -8.87 2.12
N GLU A 121 14.54 -8.73 0.79
CA GLU A 121 15.71 -8.87 -0.08
C GLU A 121 16.14 -7.54 -0.70
N LEU A 122 15.51 -6.44 -0.31
CA LEU A 122 15.85 -5.11 -0.79
C LEU A 122 17.29 -4.76 -0.38
N ALA A 123 18.17 -4.68 -1.38
CA ALA A 123 19.60 -4.44 -1.22
C ALA A 123 20.04 -3.09 -1.82
N ASP A 124 19.11 -2.30 -2.33
CA ASP A 124 19.42 -0.98 -2.88
C ASP A 124 19.89 -0.05 -1.76
N GLU A 125 20.93 0.75 -2.04
CA GLU A 125 21.46 1.72 -1.11
C GLU A 125 21.53 3.09 -1.76
N ASN A 126 21.02 4.11 -1.06
CA ASN A 126 21.08 5.52 -1.49
C ASN A 126 20.64 5.74 -2.96
N ALA A 127 19.61 5.02 -3.38
CA ALA A 127 19.21 4.92 -4.79
C ALA A 127 17.97 5.77 -5.14
N TYR A 128 17.08 6.02 -4.17
CA TYR A 128 15.78 6.60 -4.44
C TYR A 128 15.54 7.91 -3.70
N ASP A 129 14.92 8.87 -4.39
CA ASP A 129 14.43 10.10 -3.76
C ASP A 129 13.15 9.84 -2.98
N ILE A 130 12.37 8.83 -3.42
CA ILE A 130 11.09 8.45 -2.82
C ILE A 130 10.98 6.92 -2.81
N VAL A 131 10.55 6.37 -1.68
CA VAL A 131 10.01 5.00 -1.60
C VAL A 131 8.52 5.10 -1.32
N PHE A 132 7.74 4.46 -2.16
CA PHE A 132 6.29 4.32 -2.01
C PHE A 132 5.94 2.86 -1.80
N ALA A 133 5.03 2.57 -0.85
CA ALA A 133 4.47 1.23 -0.68
C ALA A 133 3.00 1.31 -0.29
N TRP A 134 2.17 0.46 -0.90
CA TRP A 134 0.74 0.41 -0.63
C TRP A 134 0.29 -0.97 -0.17
N GLY A 135 0.05 -1.11 1.13
CA GLY A 135 -0.42 -2.36 1.74
C GLY A 135 0.61 -3.48 1.71
N VAL A 136 1.88 -3.16 1.83
CA VAL A 136 3.00 -4.10 1.67
C VAL A 136 3.56 -4.53 3.01
N VAL A 137 3.96 -3.58 3.86
CA VAL A 137 4.65 -3.90 5.13
C VAL A 137 3.74 -4.71 6.06
N THR A 138 2.50 -4.27 6.23
CA THR A 138 1.54 -4.96 7.12
C THR A 138 0.99 -6.26 6.57
N THR A 139 1.18 -6.55 5.27
CA THR A 139 0.78 -7.81 4.64
C THR A 139 1.94 -8.79 4.46
N ALA A 140 3.17 -8.30 4.40
CA ALA A 140 4.37 -9.13 4.32
C ALA A 140 4.89 -9.55 5.71
N CYS A 141 4.78 -8.66 6.71
CA CYS A 141 5.31 -8.88 8.06
C CYS A 141 4.26 -9.47 9.00
N ARG A 142 4.66 -10.40 9.86
CA ARG A 142 3.81 -11.03 10.88
C ARG A 142 4.10 -10.54 12.29
N GLU A 143 5.30 -10.02 12.51
CA GLU A 143 5.79 -9.59 13.82
C GLU A 143 6.64 -8.31 13.73
N GLU A 144 6.87 -7.66 14.88
CA GLU A 144 7.60 -6.38 14.97
C GLU A 144 9.03 -6.47 14.42
N SER A 145 9.73 -7.58 14.64
CA SER A 145 11.08 -7.80 14.15
C SER A 145 11.18 -7.73 12.62
N GLN A 146 10.21 -8.34 11.93
CA GLN A 146 10.13 -8.30 10.47
C GLN A 146 9.79 -6.91 9.95
N VAL A 147 8.90 -6.18 10.64
CA VAL A 147 8.60 -4.78 10.31
C VAL A 147 9.85 -3.93 10.44
N LEU A 148 10.62 -4.11 11.51
CA LEU A 148 11.87 -3.38 11.75
C LEU A 148 12.91 -3.67 10.65
N ASP A 149 13.14 -4.96 10.31
CA ASP A 149 14.08 -5.34 9.25
C ASP A 149 13.67 -4.72 7.89
N ALA A 150 12.40 -4.85 7.51
CA ALA A 150 11.88 -4.26 6.28
C ALA A 150 12.07 -2.75 6.23
N LEU A 151 11.75 -2.04 7.32
CA LEU A 151 11.89 -0.59 7.39
C LEU A 151 13.36 -0.14 7.38
N VAL A 152 14.27 -0.89 8.00
CA VAL A 152 15.72 -0.61 7.92
C VAL A 152 16.23 -0.73 6.49
N ARG A 153 15.79 -1.75 5.72
CA ARG A 153 16.14 -1.91 4.31
C ARG A 153 15.58 -0.78 3.46
N ILE A 154 14.31 -0.42 3.67
CA ILE A 154 13.69 0.75 3.02
C ILE A 154 14.47 2.02 3.32
N ARG A 155 14.89 2.25 4.56
CA ARG A 155 15.68 3.43 4.93
C ARG A 155 17.03 3.48 4.19
N ARG A 156 17.73 2.36 4.07
CA ARG A 156 19.01 2.27 3.34
C ARG A 156 18.84 2.59 1.85
N SER A 157 17.70 2.23 1.25
CA SER A 157 17.43 2.49 -0.16
C SER A 157 17.17 3.96 -0.48
N LEU A 158 16.77 4.75 0.53
CA LEU A 158 16.51 6.18 0.38
C LEU A 158 17.82 6.98 0.38
N ARG A 159 17.87 7.99 -0.47
CA ARG A 159 18.88 9.05 -0.46
C ARG A 159 18.76 9.93 0.77
N ASP A 160 19.81 10.68 1.07
CA ASP A 160 19.75 11.74 2.06
C ASP A 160 18.67 12.76 1.68
N GLY A 161 17.79 13.09 2.63
CA GLY A 161 16.61 13.91 2.38
C GLY A 161 15.48 13.24 1.58
N GLY A 162 15.63 11.95 1.26
CA GLY A 162 14.59 11.16 0.59
C GLY A 162 13.33 11.00 1.46
N LYS A 163 12.22 10.64 0.84
CA LYS A 163 10.92 10.49 1.51
C LYS A 163 10.38 9.06 1.40
N LEU A 164 9.85 8.55 2.50
CA LEU A 164 9.02 7.36 2.53
C LEU A 164 7.55 7.77 2.59
N LEU A 165 6.72 7.20 1.71
CA LEU A 165 5.26 7.24 1.82
C LEU A 165 4.72 5.82 1.90
N LEU A 166 4.27 5.42 3.06
CA LEU A 166 3.52 4.19 3.28
C LEU A 166 2.03 4.48 3.27
N THR A 167 1.26 3.62 2.61
CA THR A 167 -0.20 3.56 2.74
C THR A 167 -0.58 2.16 3.20
N GLU A 168 -0.80 1.99 4.51
CA GLU A 168 -0.87 0.67 5.14
C GLU A 168 -2.19 0.44 5.89
N PRO A 169 -2.79 -0.76 5.77
CA PRO A 169 -3.95 -1.16 6.57
C PRO A 169 -3.50 -1.57 7.97
N ILE A 170 -3.36 -0.61 8.87
CA ILE A 170 -2.86 -0.83 10.23
C ILE A 170 -4.03 -1.02 11.18
N HIS A 171 -4.19 -2.24 11.68
CA HIS A 171 -5.24 -2.60 12.61
C HIS A 171 -4.77 -3.61 13.64
N LYS A 172 -5.32 -3.50 14.86
CA LYS A 172 -5.20 -4.51 15.90
C LYS A 172 -6.51 -5.28 16.05
N GLY A 173 -6.44 -6.57 16.39
CA GLY A 173 -7.59 -7.43 16.63
C GLY A 173 -8.37 -7.76 15.37
N PHE A 174 -9.70 -7.64 15.39
CA PHE A 174 -10.58 -8.16 14.34
C PHE A 174 -10.29 -7.65 12.91
N LEU A 175 -9.84 -6.41 12.76
CA LEU A 175 -9.62 -5.81 11.43
C LEU A 175 -8.22 -6.04 10.85
N HIS A 176 -7.25 -6.56 11.64
CA HIS A 176 -5.89 -6.80 11.13
C HIS A 176 -5.90 -7.76 9.92
N ARG A 177 -4.91 -7.66 9.04
CA ARG A 177 -4.80 -8.53 7.87
C ARG A 177 -3.79 -9.64 8.09
N VAL A 178 -2.53 -9.31 8.24
CA VAL A 178 -1.44 -10.22 8.61
C VAL A 178 -0.81 -9.72 9.91
N LEU A 179 -0.29 -8.51 9.92
CA LEU A 179 0.29 -7.89 11.11
C LEU A 179 -0.82 -7.44 12.06
N ASP A 180 -0.84 -7.99 13.28
CA ASP A 180 -1.73 -7.56 14.36
C ASP A 180 -1.04 -6.49 15.22
N MET A 181 -1.11 -5.24 14.78
CA MET A 181 -0.42 -4.12 15.42
C MET A 181 -1.27 -2.85 15.32
N ASP A 182 -1.29 -2.04 16.38
CA ASP A 182 -1.91 -0.72 16.34
C ASP A 182 -0.97 0.35 15.74
N LEU A 183 -1.56 1.46 15.32
CA LEU A 183 -0.82 2.56 14.68
C LEU A 183 0.30 3.10 15.57
N ARG A 184 0.08 3.27 16.87
CA ARG A 184 1.09 3.82 17.79
C ARG A 184 2.33 2.94 17.83
N SER A 185 2.13 1.63 17.96
CA SER A 185 3.20 0.63 17.94
C SER A 185 3.95 0.64 16.61
N PHE A 186 3.22 0.65 15.50
CA PHE A 186 3.82 0.72 14.15
C PHE A 186 4.70 1.98 13.97
N LEU A 187 4.20 3.14 14.36
CA LEU A 187 4.98 4.39 14.33
C LEU A 187 6.19 4.34 15.26
N GLY A 188 6.09 3.62 16.38
CA GLY A 188 7.22 3.33 17.27
C GLY A 188 8.33 2.54 16.58
N VAL A 189 7.96 1.50 15.83
CA VAL A 189 8.90 0.69 15.03
C VAL A 189 9.55 1.53 13.93
N MET A 190 8.81 2.41 13.25
CA MET A 190 9.38 3.33 12.27
C MET A 190 10.46 4.22 12.87
N ARG A 191 10.24 4.75 14.09
CA ARG A 191 11.27 5.54 14.79
C ARG A 191 12.50 4.68 15.17
N LYS A 192 12.28 3.44 15.66
CA LYS A 192 13.38 2.47 15.92
C LYS A 192 14.19 2.17 14.66
N ALA A 193 13.52 2.11 13.49
CA ALA A 193 14.18 1.93 12.20
C ALA A 193 14.95 3.18 11.71
N GLY A 194 14.91 4.30 12.45
CA GLY A 194 15.61 5.53 12.13
C GLY A 194 14.86 6.44 11.16
N PHE A 195 13.53 6.50 11.28
CA PHE A 195 12.69 7.44 10.55
C PHE A 195 12.16 8.56 11.44
N ASP A 196 12.23 9.79 10.95
CA ASP A 196 11.49 10.94 11.47
C ASP A 196 10.13 11.01 10.77
N LEU A 197 9.06 10.94 11.57
CA LEU A 197 7.69 10.97 11.06
C LEU A 197 7.28 12.42 10.80
N THR A 198 6.87 12.73 9.57
CA THR A 198 6.49 14.09 9.18
C THR A 198 4.99 14.31 9.10
N ALA A 199 4.24 13.28 8.70
CA ALA A 199 2.77 13.37 8.62
C ALA A 199 2.10 12.01 8.68
N THR A 200 0.85 11.99 9.14
CA THR A 200 -0.05 10.83 9.04
C THR A 200 -1.45 11.29 8.63
N ALA A 201 -2.15 10.50 7.84
CA ALA A 201 -3.54 10.75 7.46
C ALA A 201 -4.32 9.44 7.35
N PRO A 202 -5.57 9.37 7.87
CA PRO A 202 -6.44 8.23 7.65
C PRO A 202 -6.94 8.21 6.21
N MET A 203 -7.09 7.02 5.67
CA MET A 203 -7.63 6.76 4.33
C MET A 203 -8.65 5.62 4.39
N HIS A 204 -9.51 5.55 3.38
CA HIS A 204 -10.42 4.41 3.19
C HIS A 204 -11.28 4.12 4.44
N PHE A 205 -12.42 4.76 4.56
CA PHE A 205 -13.35 4.53 5.67
C PHE A 205 -13.73 3.04 5.78
N TRP A 206 -13.25 2.33 6.85
CA TRP A 206 -13.38 0.87 6.95
C TRP A 206 -14.82 0.35 6.93
N PRO A 207 -15.86 1.05 7.47
CA PRO A 207 -17.23 0.57 7.36
C PRO A 207 -17.72 0.53 5.91
N ALA A 208 -17.38 1.56 5.10
CA ALA A 208 -17.69 1.54 3.67
C ALA A 208 -16.94 0.42 2.94
N ARG A 209 -15.67 0.16 3.30
CA ARG A 209 -14.92 -0.96 2.73
C ARG A 209 -15.59 -2.29 3.04
N LEU A 210 -15.97 -2.57 4.29
CA LEU A 210 -16.58 -3.85 4.67
C LEU A 210 -17.92 -4.09 3.95
N THR A 211 -18.68 -3.05 3.70
CA THR A 211 -20.02 -3.16 3.07
C THR A 211 -19.96 -3.16 1.54
N LEU A 212 -19.03 -2.39 0.95
CA LEU A 212 -19.03 -2.12 -0.49
C LEU A 212 -17.96 -2.87 -1.29
N SER A 213 -16.91 -3.42 -0.65
CA SER A 213 -15.76 -3.96 -1.39
C SER A 213 -16.03 -5.27 -2.11
N TYR A 214 -16.83 -6.15 -1.53
CA TYR A 214 -16.92 -7.56 -1.94
C TYR A 214 -17.93 -7.85 -3.04
N VAL A 215 -18.75 -6.86 -3.41
CA VAL A 215 -19.77 -6.97 -4.44
C VAL A 215 -19.71 -5.74 -5.33
N GLN A 216 -19.99 -5.91 -6.62
CA GLN A 216 -20.13 -4.79 -7.54
C GLN A 216 -21.45 -4.05 -7.25
N TRP A 217 -21.37 -3.02 -6.41
CA TRP A 217 -22.48 -2.11 -6.13
C TRP A 217 -22.60 -1.04 -7.21
N PRO A 218 -23.81 -0.55 -7.49
CA PRO A 218 -23.98 0.53 -8.45
C PRO A 218 -23.37 1.85 -7.95
N ALA A 219 -22.97 2.71 -8.90
CA ALA A 219 -22.29 3.96 -8.59
C ALA A 219 -23.11 4.90 -7.69
N TRP A 220 -24.45 4.94 -7.90
CA TRP A 220 -25.36 5.80 -7.14
C TRP A 220 -25.42 5.44 -5.64
N LEU A 221 -25.11 4.19 -5.26
CA LEU A 221 -24.99 3.78 -3.87
C LEU A 221 -23.54 3.90 -3.36
N THR A 222 -22.58 3.48 -4.16
CA THR A 222 -21.16 3.47 -3.76
C THR A 222 -20.63 4.87 -3.46
N ARG A 223 -20.95 5.86 -4.33
CA ARG A 223 -20.41 7.23 -4.18
C ARG A 223 -20.90 7.95 -2.92
N PRO A 224 -22.20 8.02 -2.59
CA PRO A 224 -22.65 8.66 -1.37
C PRO A 224 -22.06 8.04 -0.10
N VAL A 225 -22.05 6.71 0.00
CA VAL A 225 -21.52 5.99 1.17
C VAL A 225 -20.02 6.30 1.35
N TYR A 226 -19.26 6.33 0.25
CA TYR A 226 -17.84 6.72 0.28
C TYR A 226 -17.68 8.16 0.81
N TRP A 227 -18.40 9.14 0.28
CA TRP A 227 -18.27 10.55 0.67
C TRP A 227 -18.74 10.81 2.10
N ILE A 228 -19.80 10.14 2.57
CA ILE A 228 -20.20 10.18 3.98
C ILE A 228 -19.06 9.69 4.87
N GLY A 229 -18.40 8.58 4.50
CA GLY A 229 -17.26 8.06 5.22
C GLY A 229 -16.08 9.03 5.24
N GLN A 230 -15.76 9.68 4.12
CA GLN A 230 -14.70 10.69 4.05
C GLN A 230 -15.03 11.90 4.95
N GLY A 231 -16.27 12.35 4.96
CA GLY A 231 -16.73 13.40 5.86
C GLY A 231 -16.62 13.01 7.32
N ALA A 232 -17.04 11.79 7.67
CA ALA A 232 -16.97 11.26 9.03
C ALA A 232 -15.53 11.22 9.56
N MET A 233 -14.56 10.78 8.77
CA MET A 233 -13.14 10.71 9.20
C MET A 233 -12.51 12.08 9.50
N ARG A 234 -13.12 13.18 9.05
CA ARG A 234 -12.67 14.55 9.37
C ARG A 234 -13.13 15.03 10.75
N LEU A 235 -14.13 14.37 11.35
CA LEU A 235 -14.62 14.71 12.66
C LEU A 235 -13.66 14.25 13.78
N PRO A 236 -13.50 15.00 14.86
CA PRO A 236 -12.64 14.63 15.97
C PRO A 236 -12.94 13.23 16.50
N GLY A 237 -11.90 12.42 16.69
CA GLY A 237 -12.00 11.05 17.20
C GLY A 237 -12.50 10.00 16.21
N LEU A 238 -13.01 10.37 15.02
CA LEU A 238 -13.47 9.42 14.01
C LEU A 238 -12.40 9.08 12.95
N SER A 239 -11.23 9.72 12.97
CA SER A 239 -10.08 9.35 12.13
C SER A 239 -9.64 7.90 12.33
N ARG A 240 -9.88 7.32 13.53
CA ARG A 240 -9.66 5.89 13.84
C ARG A 240 -10.51 4.93 12.98
N LEU A 241 -11.50 5.43 12.26
CA LEU A 241 -12.30 4.66 11.31
C LEU A 241 -11.66 4.56 9.93
N GLY A 242 -10.46 5.12 9.73
CA GLY A 242 -9.65 4.85 8.53
C GLY A 242 -9.24 3.38 8.48
N ASP A 243 -9.37 2.77 7.30
CA ASP A 243 -8.90 1.40 7.04
C ASP A 243 -7.40 1.37 6.74
N TYR A 244 -6.92 2.42 6.11
CA TYR A 244 -5.52 2.64 5.80
C TYR A 244 -5.01 3.92 6.45
N TRP A 245 -3.70 3.94 6.65
CA TRP A 245 -2.98 5.12 7.10
C TRP A 245 -1.91 5.49 6.09
N ALA A 246 -1.98 6.70 5.55
CA ALA A 246 -0.87 7.30 4.87
C ALA A 246 0.12 7.83 5.92
N ILE A 247 1.37 7.39 5.83
CA ILE A 247 2.44 7.76 6.75
C ILE A 247 3.61 8.29 5.94
N VAL A 248 4.01 9.52 6.21
CA VAL A 248 5.16 10.16 5.58
C VAL A 248 6.30 10.25 6.57
N ALA A 249 7.46 9.85 6.14
CA ALA A 249 8.66 9.87 6.96
C ALA A 249 9.91 10.21 6.11
N THR A 250 10.94 10.68 6.77
CA THR A 250 12.27 10.90 6.21
C THR A 250 13.31 10.13 7.01
N PRO A 251 14.43 9.69 6.44
CA PRO A 251 15.54 9.18 7.23
C PRO A 251 15.94 10.19 8.30
N ALA A 252 16.01 9.74 9.56
CA ALA A 252 16.51 10.58 10.63
C ALA A 252 17.96 10.99 10.35
N ALA A 253 18.28 12.26 10.59
CA ALA A 253 19.65 12.73 10.46
C ALA A 253 20.58 11.88 11.34
N THR A 254 21.66 11.40 10.78
CA THR A 254 22.69 10.71 11.56
C THR A 254 23.22 11.72 12.57
N ARG A 255 22.90 11.54 13.86
CA ARG A 255 23.52 12.36 14.89
C ARG A 255 25.02 12.08 14.82
N ALA A 256 25.79 13.09 14.40
CA ALA A 256 27.25 13.04 14.57
C ALA A 256 27.51 12.87 16.07
N THR A 257 28.03 11.69 16.44
CA THR A 257 28.55 11.39 17.80
C THR A 257 29.89 12.04 17.95
#